data_3413a988c75e090f50139aa385105460
#
_entry.id   3413a988c75e090f50139aa385105460
#
_cell.length_a   1.000
_cell.length_b   1.000
_cell.length_c   1.000
_cell.angle_alpha   90.00
_cell.angle_beta   90.00
_cell.angle_gamma   90.00
#
_symmetry.space_group_name_H-M   'P 1'
#
loop_
_entity.id
_entity.type
_entity.pdbx_description
1 polymer ?
#
loop_
_entity_poly.entity_id
_entity_poly.type
_entity_poly.pdbx_seq_one_letter_code
_entity_poly.pdbx_strand_id
1 'polypeptide(L)'
;MTTTRVAAIDCGTNSIRLLIADLDPETGEIVDLDRRMLIVRLGQGVDRTGRLHPEALDRTFAACREYAEVIAAYGVGPERIRMVATSASRDAENAAEFTAGVKEILGITPSVVSGDEEARLSFTGATRELLGGPHRPPYLVFDLGGGSTEFVLGEQDVRAAYSMDIGCVRMTERHFAGGQPTEEQIAAARADIRAALDTVGKSVPLTEGATLVGLAGTVTTVAGIALELPGYDSEQIHHAVLTVEQVRETAQWLLHSSHAERATVPVMHPGRVDVIAAGALVLLEIMECTGAAELLVSEHDILDGIAWSIA
;
A
#
# COMPACT_ATOMS: atom_id res chain seq x y z
N MET A 1 -10.91 31.46 -2.52
CA MET A 1 -10.61 30.02 -2.41
C MET A 1 -9.35 29.92 -1.58
N THR A 2 -9.45 29.44 -0.37
CA THR A 2 -8.30 29.26 0.52
C THR A 2 -7.89 27.80 0.49
N THR A 3 -6.98 27.46 -0.44
CA THR A 3 -6.35 26.15 -0.42
C THR A 3 -5.45 26.00 0.80
N THR A 4 -5.43 24.81 1.38
CA THR A 4 -4.56 24.48 2.52
C THR A 4 -3.44 23.58 2.03
N ARG A 5 -2.18 24.02 2.18
CA ARG A 5 -1.02 23.19 1.86
C ARG A 5 -0.70 22.27 3.01
N VAL A 6 -0.57 20.97 2.72
CA VAL A 6 -0.32 19.92 3.71
C VAL A 6 0.85 19.02 3.28
N ALA A 7 1.42 18.31 4.25
CA ALA A 7 2.39 17.25 4.04
C ALA A 7 1.89 15.96 4.70
N ALA A 8 1.55 14.98 3.89
CA ALA A 8 1.18 13.64 4.33
C ALA A 8 2.38 12.71 4.21
N ILE A 9 2.66 11.92 5.25
CA ILE A 9 3.71 10.90 5.23
C ILE A 9 3.07 9.57 5.63
N ASP A 10 3.29 8.54 4.80
CA ASP A 10 2.94 7.16 5.09
C ASP A 10 4.22 6.34 5.25
N CYS A 11 4.37 5.69 6.40
CA CYS A 11 5.49 4.81 6.69
C CYS A 11 5.02 3.37 6.85
N GLY A 12 5.06 2.64 5.76
CA GLY A 12 4.69 1.23 5.69
C GLY A 12 5.83 0.27 5.98
N THR A 13 5.57 -1.01 5.82
CA THR A 13 6.53 -2.10 6.03
C THR A 13 7.70 -2.06 5.04
N ASN A 14 7.46 -1.72 3.78
CA ASN A 14 8.48 -1.72 2.72
C ASN A 14 9.00 -0.32 2.37
N SER A 15 8.13 0.66 2.33
CA SER A 15 8.42 2.01 1.84
C SER A 15 7.94 3.09 2.80
N ILE A 16 8.57 4.27 2.69
CA ILE A 16 8.07 5.52 3.24
C ILE A 16 7.72 6.45 2.08
N ARG A 17 6.58 7.13 2.17
CA ARG A 17 6.05 7.99 1.11
C ARG A 17 5.75 9.37 1.64
N LEU A 18 5.91 10.39 0.79
CA LEU A 18 5.58 11.79 1.07
C LEU A 18 4.65 12.31 -0.02
N LEU A 19 3.62 13.03 0.38
CA LEU A 19 2.80 13.86 -0.49
C LEU A 19 2.77 15.27 0.06
N ILE A 20 3.17 16.23 -0.76
CA ILE A 20 2.89 17.66 -0.56
C ILE A 20 1.75 18.02 -1.49
N ALA A 21 0.64 18.51 -0.96
CA ALA A 21 -0.51 18.86 -1.77
C ALA A 21 -1.18 20.15 -1.28
N ASP A 22 -1.83 20.84 -2.23
CA ASP A 22 -2.77 21.90 -1.93
C ASP A 22 -4.19 21.32 -1.98
N LEU A 23 -4.93 21.43 -0.87
CA LEU A 23 -6.28 20.93 -0.70
C LEU A 23 -7.28 22.09 -0.75
N ASP A 24 -8.35 21.89 -1.51
CA ASP A 24 -9.53 22.77 -1.46
C ASP A 24 -10.69 22.05 -0.74
N PRO A 25 -11.00 22.40 0.51
CA PRO A 25 -12.07 21.77 1.29
C PRO A 25 -13.47 22.01 0.70
N GLU A 26 -13.67 23.10 -0.07
CA GLU A 26 -14.97 23.45 -0.63
C GLU A 26 -15.29 22.63 -1.88
N THR A 27 -14.31 22.42 -2.76
CA THR A 27 -14.45 21.64 -4.00
C THR A 27 -14.10 20.17 -3.82
N GLY A 28 -13.32 19.83 -2.80
CA GLY A 28 -12.78 18.50 -2.59
C GLY A 28 -11.64 18.17 -3.56
N GLU A 29 -11.03 19.19 -4.18
CA GLU A 29 -9.90 19.02 -5.09
C GLU A 29 -8.59 18.87 -4.32
N ILE A 30 -7.71 17.98 -4.78
CA ILE A 30 -6.34 17.81 -4.33
C ILE A 30 -5.40 18.06 -5.50
N VAL A 31 -4.42 18.93 -5.30
CA VAL A 31 -3.40 19.22 -6.29
C VAL A 31 -2.05 18.79 -5.75
N ASP A 32 -1.49 17.72 -6.31
CA ASP A 32 -0.17 17.24 -5.97
C ASP A 32 0.91 18.24 -6.37
N LEU A 33 1.76 18.63 -5.42
CA LEU A 33 2.90 19.49 -5.65
C LEU A 33 4.21 18.69 -5.68
N ASP A 34 4.31 17.67 -4.83
CA ASP A 34 5.46 16.76 -4.78
C ASP A 34 5.00 15.41 -4.20
N ARG A 35 5.28 14.31 -4.90
CA ARG A 35 4.97 12.95 -4.46
C ARG A 35 6.23 12.10 -4.55
N ARG A 36 6.67 11.54 -3.42
CA ARG A 36 7.92 10.77 -3.31
C ARG A 36 7.70 9.43 -2.64
N MET A 37 8.56 8.47 -2.99
CA MET A 37 8.61 7.17 -2.37
C MET A 37 10.06 6.69 -2.24
N LEU A 38 10.43 6.22 -1.04
CA LEU A 38 11.72 5.62 -0.76
C LEU A 38 11.53 4.22 -0.15
N ILE A 39 12.31 3.26 -0.61
CA ILE A 39 12.30 1.90 -0.05
C ILE A 39 13.21 1.86 1.17
N VAL A 40 12.61 1.71 2.35
CA VAL A 40 13.30 1.69 3.64
C VAL A 40 13.31 0.31 4.30
N ARG A 41 12.37 -0.57 3.90
CA ARG A 41 12.20 -1.93 4.44
C ARG A 41 12.12 -1.93 5.98
N LEU A 42 11.33 -1.02 6.56
CA LEU A 42 11.19 -0.88 8.02
C LEU A 42 10.76 -2.18 8.69
N GLY A 43 9.89 -2.95 8.02
CA GLY A 43 9.38 -4.22 8.52
C GLY A 43 10.27 -5.43 8.26
N GLN A 44 11.49 -5.25 7.73
CA GLN A 44 12.39 -6.37 7.46
C GLN A 44 12.65 -7.22 8.71
N GLY A 45 12.23 -8.48 8.67
CA GLY A 45 12.42 -9.45 9.76
C GLY A 45 11.49 -9.27 10.97
N VAL A 46 10.58 -8.30 10.98
CA VAL A 46 9.66 -8.05 12.12
C VAL A 46 8.76 -9.25 12.38
N ASP A 47 8.23 -9.89 11.36
CA ASP A 47 7.36 -11.07 11.51
C ASP A 47 8.05 -12.21 12.31
N ARG A 48 9.37 -12.33 12.19
CA ARG A 48 10.17 -13.36 12.87
C ARG A 48 10.70 -12.92 14.23
N THR A 49 11.09 -11.64 14.36
CA THR A 49 11.85 -11.14 15.52
C THR A 49 11.00 -10.33 16.49
N GLY A 50 9.83 -9.84 16.05
CA GLY A 50 9.01 -8.88 16.80
C GLY A 50 9.65 -7.51 16.96
N ARG A 51 10.74 -7.18 16.23
CA ARG A 51 11.50 -5.93 16.42
C ARG A 51 11.94 -5.30 15.12
N LEU A 52 11.92 -3.97 15.08
CA LEU A 52 12.52 -3.17 14.00
C LEU A 52 14.04 -3.33 14.04
N HIS A 53 14.63 -3.64 12.88
CA HIS A 53 16.07 -3.80 12.76
C HIS A 53 16.77 -2.44 12.80
N PRO A 54 17.94 -2.28 13.51
CA PRO A 54 18.65 -0.99 13.59
C PRO A 54 18.96 -0.36 12.22
N GLU A 55 19.44 -1.14 11.26
CA GLU A 55 19.71 -0.63 9.91
C GLU A 55 18.45 -0.18 9.16
N ALA A 56 17.28 -0.80 9.44
CA ALA A 56 16.02 -0.37 8.87
C ALA A 56 15.54 0.96 9.48
N LEU A 57 15.74 1.15 10.79
CA LEU A 57 15.55 2.42 11.46
C LEU A 57 16.46 3.51 10.88
N ASP A 58 17.74 3.23 10.68
CA ASP A 58 18.70 4.19 10.11
C ASP A 58 18.30 4.64 8.71
N ARG A 59 17.87 3.70 7.84
CA ARG A 59 17.35 4.01 6.50
C ARG A 59 16.09 4.87 6.58
N THR A 60 15.19 4.55 7.49
CA THR A 60 13.93 5.31 7.68
C THR A 60 14.20 6.72 8.19
N PHE A 61 15.11 6.88 9.16
CA PHE A 61 15.50 8.20 9.66
C PHE A 61 16.25 9.04 8.61
N ALA A 62 17.05 8.41 7.74
CA ALA A 62 17.65 9.11 6.60
C ALA A 62 16.58 9.65 5.64
N ALA A 63 15.57 8.84 5.31
CA ALA A 63 14.43 9.27 4.50
C ALA A 63 13.61 10.38 5.17
N CYS A 64 13.39 10.31 6.49
CA CYS A 64 12.71 11.38 7.23
C CYS A 64 13.47 12.71 7.17
N ARG A 65 14.81 12.69 7.20
CA ARG A 65 15.63 13.93 7.05
C ARG A 65 15.47 14.52 5.66
N GLU A 66 15.53 13.69 4.61
CA GLU A 66 15.28 14.14 3.24
C GLU A 66 13.88 14.76 3.11
N TYR A 67 12.87 14.13 3.68
CA TYR A 67 11.50 14.64 3.64
C TYR A 67 11.34 15.94 4.44
N ALA A 68 12.05 16.09 5.57
CA ALA A 68 12.04 17.34 6.33
C ALA A 68 12.55 18.52 5.50
N GLU A 69 13.61 18.33 4.70
CA GLU A 69 14.14 19.36 3.80
C GLU A 69 13.13 19.73 2.71
N VAL A 70 12.47 18.73 2.12
CA VAL A 70 11.43 18.96 1.10
C VAL A 70 10.24 19.71 1.69
N ILE A 71 9.70 19.26 2.82
CA ILE A 71 8.56 19.90 3.51
C ILE A 71 8.88 21.35 3.84
N ALA A 72 10.09 21.64 4.34
CA ALA A 72 10.55 22.99 4.62
C ALA A 72 10.62 23.86 3.36
N ALA A 73 11.08 23.30 2.22
CA ALA A 73 11.14 24.01 0.94
C ALA A 73 9.76 24.43 0.42
N TYR A 74 8.72 23.63 0.72
CA TYR A 74 7.33 23.95 0.37
C TYR A 74 6.62 24.85 1.42
N GLY A 75 7.30 25.19 2.53
CA GLY A 75 6.79 26.08 3.57
C GLY A 75 5.64 25.49 4.39
N VAL A 76 5.59 24.16 4.56
CA VAL A 76 4.56 23.50 5.37
C VAL A 76 4.98 23.49 6.83
N GLY A 77 4.15 24.10 7.69
CA GLY A 77 4.37 24.13 9.15
C GLY A 77 4.02 22.80 9.82
N PRO A 78 4.57 22.54 11.03
CA PRO A 78 4.36 21.29 11.75
C PRO A 78 2.88 20.93 11.99
N GLU A 79 2.02 21.92 12.13
CA GLU A 79 0.57 21.77 12.33
C GLU A 79 -0.17 21.21 11.11
N ARG A 80 0.49 21.20 9.95
CA ARG A 80 -0.02 20.70 8.67
C ARG A 80 0.76 19.50 8.15
N ILE A 81 1.51 18.86 9.04
CA ILE A 81 2.23 17.62 8.75
C ILE A 81 1.55 16.48 9.51
N ARG A 82 1.15 15.43 8.83
CA ARG A 82 0.72 14.18 9.45
C ARG A 82 1.55 13.03 8.94
N MET A 83 2.16 12.29 9.86
CA MET A 83 2.82 11.02 9.55
C MET A 83 2.03 9.87 10.17
N VAL A 84 1.66 8.92 9.34
CA VAL A 84 1.05 7.66 9.74
C VAL A 84 2.09 6.56 9.60
N ALA A 85 2.13 5.65 10.57
CA ALA A 85 2.94 4.44 10.55
C ALA A 85 2.05 3.23 10.78
N THR A 86 2.28 2.17 10.02
CA THR A 86 1.36 1.05 9.88
C THR A 86 1.91 -0.25 10.48
N SER A 87 1.63 -1.40 9.89
CA SER A 87 1.84 -2.74 10.47
C SER A 87 3.23 -2.96 11.07
N ALA A 88 4.32 -2.61 10.37
CA ALA A 88 5.68 -2.83 10.89
C ALA A 88 5.93 -2.14 12.24
N SER A 89 5.48 -0.89 12.37
CA SER A 89 5.63 -0.12 13.62
C SER A 89 4.62 -0.56 14.68
N ARG A 90 3.44 -1.03 14.27
CA ARG A 90 2.40 -1.54 15.17
C ARG A 90 2.80 -2.87 15.82
N ASP A 91 3.47 -3.74 15.04
CA ASP A 91 3.83 -5.10 15.46
C ASP A 91 5.16 -5.15 16.25
N ALA A 92 5.95 -4.07 16.26
CA ALA A 92 7.29 -4.07 16.83
C ALA A 92 7.32 -3.64 18.30
N GLU A 93 8.00 -4.45 19.15
CA GLU A 93 8.22 -4.15 20.57
C GLU A 93 9.02 -2.85 20.79
N ASN A 94 9.90 -2.48 19.84
CA ASN A 94 10.72 -1.28 19.92
C ASN A 94 10.17 -0.10 19.09
N ALA A 95 8.89 -0.03 18.83
CA ALA A 95 8.24 1.08 18.11
C ALA A 95 8.49 2.45 18.76
N ALA A 96 8.79 2.49 20.07
CA ALA A 96 9.14 3.72 20.77
C ALA A 96 10.44 4.35 20.26
N GLU A 97 11.43 3.55 19.81
CA GLU A 97 12.68 4.04 19.22
C GLU A 97 12.39 4.76 17.89
N PHE A 98 11.54 4.17 17.05
CA PHE A 98 11.08 4.78 15.81
C PHE A 98 10.35 6.10 16.07
N THR A 99 9.38 6.11 16.99
CA THR A 99 8.60 7.30 17.34
C THR A 99 9.49 8.44 17.85
N ALA A 100 10.46 8.14 18.71
CA ALA A 100 11.39 9.13 19.23
C ALA A 100 12.27 9.73 18.12
N GLY A 101 12.83 8.90 17.24
CA GLY A 101 13.68 9.36 16.14
C GLY A 101 12.91 10.21 15.11
N VAL A 102 11.69 9.82 14.76
CA VAL A 102 10.83 10.65 13.88
C VAL A 102 10.53 11.99 14.51
N LYS A 103 10.17 12.03 15.82
CA LYS A 103 9.89 13.26 16.52
C LYS A 103 11.09 14.20 16.57
N GLU A 104 12.29 13.68 16.76
CA GLU A 104 13.52 14.46 16.73
C GLU A 104 13.77 15.10 15.35
N ILE A 105 13.48 14.38 14.27
CA ILE A 105 13.78 14.80 12.88
C ILE A 105 12.69 15.73 12.33
N LEU A 106 11.43 15.34 12.44
CA LEU A 106 10.30 16.04 11.81
C LEU A 106 9.59 17.04 12.75
N GLY A 107 9.92 17.04 14.05
CA GLY A 107 9.25 17.88 15.05
C GLY A 107 7.81 17.47 15.38
N ILE A 108 7.32 16.38 14.81
CA ILE A 108 5.96 15.83 15.02
C ILE A 108 6.03 14.41 15.59
N THR A 109 4.97 13.98 16.27
CA THR A 109 4.86 12.60 16.72
C THR A 109 4.11 11.80 15.67
N PRO A 110 4.69 10.73 15.09
CA PRO A 110 3.99 9.89 14.15
C PRO A 110 2.81 9.17 14.81
N SER A 111 1.71 9.01 14.09
CA SER A 111 0.56 8.23 14.52
C SER A 111 0.78 6.77 14.09
N VAL A 112 1.00 5.87 15.05
CA VAL A 112 0.94 4.43 14.78
C VAL A 112 -0.52 4.03 14.80
N VAL A 113 -1.09 3.80 13.62
CA VAL A 113 -2.53 3.58 13.47
C VAL A 113 -2.93 2.12 13.59
N SER A 114 -4.18 1.87 14.00
CA SER A 114 -4.78 0.55 13.93
C SER A 114 -5.07 0.16 12.48
N GLY A 115 -5.23 -1.14 12.19
CA GLY A 115 -5.65 -1.62 10.88
C GLY A 115 -6.98 -1.01 10.41
N ASP A 116 -7.92 -0.76 11.34
CA ASP A 116 -9.19 -0.10 11.02
C ASP A 116 -9.02 1.36 10.59
N GLU A 117 -8.11 2.09 11.22
CA GLU A 117 -7.82 3.48 10.83
C GLU A 117 -7.06 3.52 9.50
N GLU A 118 -6.07 2.64 9.32
CA GLU A 118 -5.35 2.43 8.08
C GLU A 118 -6.33 2.16 6.92
N ALA A 119 -7.26 1.21 7.12
CA ALA A 119 -8.30 0.87 6.17
C ALA A 119 -9.20 2.07 5.80
N ARG A 120 -9.63 2.86 6.79
CA ARG A 120 -10.47 4.05 6.54
C ARG A 120 -9.73 5.14 5.75
N LEU A 121 -8.46 5.37 6.05
CA LEU A 121 -7.63 6.32 5.32
C LEU A 121 -7.43 5.86 3.87
N SER A 122 -7.10 4.59 3.64
CA SER A 122 -6.95 4.02 2.30
C SER A 122 -8.26 4.09 1.51
N PHE A 123 -9.40 3.77 2.15
CA PHE A 123 -10.71 3.88 1.52
C PHE A 123 -11.03 5.32 1.10
N THR A 124 -10.81 6.28 1.98
CA THR A 124 -11.07 7.70 1.69
C THR A 124 -10.21 8.20 0.54
N GLY A 125 -8.92 7.85 0.52
CA GLY A 125 -8.00 8.23 -0.54
C GLY A 125 -8.41 7.67 -1.90
N ALA A 126 -8.81 6.40 -1.94
CA ALA A 126 -9.11 5.70 -3.19
C ALA A 126 -10.50 5.98 -3.77
N THR A 127 -11.51 6.26 -2.92
CA THR A 127 -12.89 6.29 -3.40
C THR A 127 -13.44 7.68 -3.62
N ARG A 128 -12.79 8.71 -3.07
CA ARG A 128 -13.30 10.09 -3.14
C ARG A 128 -13.58 10.55 -4.58
N GLU A 129 -12.70 10.25 -5.50
CA GLU A 129 -12.85 10.60 -6.91
C GLU A 129 -13.77 9.65 -7.71
N LEU A 130 -14.05 8.44 -7.18
CA LEU A 130 -14.95 7.50 -7.80
C LEU A 130 -16.43 7.88 -7.61
N LEU A 131 -16.71 8.73 -6.61
CA LEU A 131 -18.07 9.15 -6.28
C LEU A 131 -18.67 9.97 -7.43
N GLY A 132 -19.80 9.48 -7.97
CA GLY A 132 -20.47 10.12 -9.11
C GLY A 132 -19.86 9.79 -10.48
N GLY A 133 -18.80 8.98 -10.52
CA GLY A 133 -18.16 8.48 -11.72
C GLY A 133 -18.84 7.25 -12.34
N PRO A 134 -18.21 6.59 -13.33
CA PRO A 134 -18.76 5.44 -14.03
C PRO A 134 -18.76 4.14 -13.20
N HIS A 135 -17.95 4.07 -12.16
CA HIS A 135 -17.79 2.88 -11.32
C HIS A 135 -18.90 2.82 -10.25
N ARG A 136 -19.47 1.64 -10.06
CA ARG A 136 -20.65 1.46 -9.21
C ARG A 136 -20.27 1.08 -7.78
N PRO A 137 -20.84 1.77 -6.77
CA PRO A 137 -20.77 1.29 -5.39
C PRO A 137 -21.69 0.05 -5.19
N PRO A 138 -21.52 -0.72 -4.11
CA PRO A 138 -20.48 -0.53 -3.10
C PRO A 138 -19.10 -0.90 -3.64
N TYR A 139 -18.09 -0.16 -3.18
CA TYR A 139 -16.69 -0.45 -3.49
C TYR A 139 -16.13 -1.45 -2.48
N LEU A 140 -15.51 -2.52 -2.97
CA LEU A 140 -14.63 -3.35 -2.16
C LEU A 140 -13.20 -2.89 -2.45
N VAL A 141 -12.65 -2.10 -1.56
CA VAL A 141 -11.27 -1.59 -1.65
C VAL A 141 -10.36 -2.50 -0.88
N PHE A 142 -9.21 -2.85 -1.46
CA PHE A 142 -8.13 -3.49 -0.72
C PHE A 142 -6.79 -2.77 -0.95
N ASP A 143 -6.04 -2.56 0.15
CA ASP A 143 -4.70 -1.99 0.14
C ASP A 143 -3.69 -3.11 0.43
N LEU A 144 -2.98 -3.58 -0.61
CA LEU A 144 -2.03 -4.68 -0.51
C LEU A 144 -0.65 -4.14 -0.14
N GLY A 145 -0.43 -3.99 1.16
CA GLY A 145 0.82 -3.51 1.72
C GLY A 145 1.94 -4.55 1.81
N GLY A 146 3.01 -4.18 2.51
CA GLY A 146 4.15 -5.09 2.74
C GLY A 146 3.89 -6.12 3.84
N GLY A 147 3.28 -5.71 4.95
CA GLY A 147 3.05 -6.55 6.13
C GLY A 147 1.61 -6.97 6.34
N SER A 148 0.66 -6.17 5.85
CA SER A 148 -0.78 -6.40 5.97
C SER A 148 -1.49 -6.11 4.66
N THR A 149 -2.78 -6.47 4.61
CA THR A 149 -3.70 -6.08 3.56
C THR A 149 -5.02 -5.68 4.21
N GLU A 150 -5.44 -4.46 3.98
CA GLU A 150 -6.67 -3.88 4.49
C GLU A 150 -7.80 -4.08 3.49
N PHE A 151 -8.96 -4.52 3.96
CA PHE A 151 -10.18 -4.64 3.18
C PHE A 151 -11.24 -3.70 3.72
N VAL A 152 -11.88 -2.97 2.83
CA VAL A 152 -12.97 -2.05 3.16
C VAL A 152 -14.10 -2.19 2.17
N LEU A 153 -15.29 -2.52 2.66
CA LEU A 153 -16.53 -2.45 1.90
C LEU A 153 -17.28 -1.18 2.28
N GLY A 154 -17.63 -0.36 1.30
CA GLY A 154 -18.38 0.88 1.55
C GLY A 154 -18.88 1.54 0.28
N GLU A 155 -19.58 2.67 0.48
CA GLU A 155 -20.06 3.57 -0.57
C GLU A 155 -19.46 4.97 -0.37
N GLN A 156 -20.16 5.85 0.35
CA GLN A 156 -19.60 7.10 0.86
C GLN A 156 -18.95 6.85 2.23
N ASP A 157 -19.57 5.98 3.03
CA ASP A 157 -19.10 5.58 4.35
C ASP A 157 -18.65 4.12 4.36
N VAL A 158 -17.72 3.83 5.26
CA VAL A 158 -17.24 2.46 5.52
C VAL A 158 -18.36 1.66 6.18
N ARG A 159 -18.75 0.54 5.55
CA ARG A 159 -19.73 -0.43 6.08
C ARG A 159 -19.08 -1.54 6.87
N ALA A 160 -17.94 -2.02 6.37
CA ALA A 160 -17.15 -3.07 7.02
C ALA A 160 -15.68 -2.88 6.66
N ALA A 161 -14.79 -3.17 7.60
CA ALA A 161 -13.34 -3.13 7.40
C ALA A 161 -12.66 -4.27 8.15
N TYR A 162 -11.53 -4.73 7.63
CA TYR A 162 -10.68 -5.73 8.27
C TYR A 162 -9.25 -5.60 7.75
N SER A 163 -8.26 -5.66 8.64
CA SER A 163 -6.85 -5.76 8.28
C SER A 163 -6.38 -7.20 8.52
N MET A 164 -5.87 -7.87 7.49
CA MET A 164 -5.28 -9.20 7.62
C MET A 164 -3.75 -9.11 7.61
N ASP A 165 -3.07 -9.95 8.42
CA ASP A 165 -1.62 -10.03 8.53
C ASP A 165 -0.99 -10.81 7.35
N ILE A 166 -1.34 -10.42 6.14
CA ILE A 166 -0.83 -10.89 4.85
C ILE A 166 -0.43 -9.67 4.03
N GLY A 167 0.82 -9.67 3.57
CA GLY A 167 1.37 -8.62 2.70
C GLY A 167 2.56 -9.15 1.93
N CYS A 168 3.04 -8.43 0.91
CA CYS A 168 4.06 -8.94 -0.02
C CYS A 168 5.40 -9.24 0.67
N VAL A 169 5.82 -8.46 1.65
CA VAL A 169 7.07 -8.70 2.41
C VAL A 169 6.88 -9.89 3.35
N ARG A 170 5.81 -9.87 4.15
CA ARG A 170 5.50 -10.93 5.12
C ARG A 170 5.39 -12.30 4.46
N MET A 171 4.69 -12.41 3.34
CA MET A 171 4.54 -13.66 2.59
C MET A 171 5.85 -14.11 1.95
N THR A 172 6.68 -13.18 1.47
CA THR A 172 8.02 -13.49 0.97
C THR A 172 8.88 -14.08 2.08
N GLU A 173 8.91 -13.45 3.26
CA GLU A 173 9.72 -13.91 4.39
C GLU A 173 9.25 -15.26 4.94
N ARG A 174 7.95 -15.52 4.96
CA ARG A 174 7.39 -16.79 5.45
C ARG A 174 7.59 -17.96 4.49
N HIS A 175 7.39 -17.74 3.20
CA HIS A 175 7.29 -18.84 2.22
C HIS A 175 8.36 -18.82 1.14
N PHE A 176 8.90 -17.65 0.75
CA PHE A 176 9.78 -17.49 -0.44
C PHE A 176 11.20 -17.05 -0.09
N ALA A 177 11.63 -17.19 1.17
CA ALA A 177 12.93 -16.72 1.66
C ALA A 177 14.16 -17.38 1.00
N GLY A 178 13.99 -18.32 0.07
CA GLY A 178 15.07 -19.03 -0.63
C GLY A 178 15.33 -18.57 -2.08
N GLY A 179 14.68 -17.50 -2.53
CA GLY A 179 14.79 -17.03 -3.93
C GLY A 179 13.57 -17.38 -4.76
N GLN A 180 13.73 -18.05 -5.93
CA GLN A 180 12.60 -18.48 -6.75
C GLN A 180 11.81 -19.58 -6.00
N PRO A 181 10.49 -19.42 -5.77
CA PRO A 181 9.72 -20.38 -5.00
C PRO A 181 9.52 -21.71 -5.74
N THR A 182 9.47 -22.79 -4.98
CA THR A 182 9.03 -24.11 -5.49
C THR A 182 7.51 -24.19 -5.52
N GLU A 183 6.96 -25.15 -6.27
CA GLU A 183 5.52 -25.42 -6.33
C GLU A 183 4.93 -25.71 -4.93
N GLU A 184 5.68 -26.39 -4.07
CA GLU A 184 5.28 -26.68 -2.69
C GLU A 184 5.18 -25.40 -1.85
N GLN A 185 6.14 -24.48 -2.02
CA GLN A 185 6.12 -23.18 -1.35
C GLN A 185 4.97 -22.30 -1.85
N ILE A 186 4.71 -22.29 -3.15
CA ILE A 186 3.57 -21.59 -3.76
C ILE A 186 2.25 -22.14 -3.21
N ALA A 187 2.11 -23.46 -3.15
CA ALA A 187 0.91 -24.09 -2.60
C ALA A 187 0.71 -23.79 -1.12
N ALA A 188 1.78 -23.77 -0.32
CA ALA A 188 1.74 -23.40 1.10
C ALA A 188 1.36 -21.93 1.30
N ALA A 189 1.96 -21.02 0.52
CA ALA A 189 1.62 -19.60 0.55
C ALA A 189 0.15 -19.36 0.17
N ARG A 190 -0.34 -20.04 -0.87
CA ARG A 190 -1.74 -19.98 -1.31
C ARG A 190 -2.69 -20.43 -0.21
N ALA A 191 -2.37 -21.52 0.49
CA ALA A 191 -3.19 -22.02 1.60
C ALA A 191 -3.25 -21.02 2.77
N ASP A 192 -2.12 -20.38 3.11
CA ASP A 192 -2.05 -19.36 4.15
C ASP A 192 -2.90 -18.13 3.78
N ILE A 193 -2.77 -17.63 2.54
CA ILE A 193 -3.56 -16.50 2.04
C ILE A 193 -5.07 -16.82 2.09
N ARG A 194 -5.49 -17.99 1.60
CA ARG A 194 -6.91 -18.41 1.60
C ARG A 194 -7.48 -18.50 3.00
N ALA A 195 -6.74 -19.05 3.95
CA ALA A 195 -7.17 -19.12 5.35
C ALA A 195 -7.35 -17.74 5.97
N ALA A 196 -6.48 -16.78 5.61
CA ALA A 196 -6.63 -15.40 6.03
C ALA A 196 -7.86 -14.73 5.38
N LEU A 197 -8.08 -14.92 4.06
CA LEU A 197 -9.26 -14.41 3.34
C LEU A 197 -10.57 -15.00 3.88
N ASP A 198 -10.59 -16.27 4.27
CA ASP A 198 -11.74 -16.89 4.96
C ASP A 198 -12.05 -16.18 6.28
N THR A 199 -11.03 -15.67 6.96
CA THR A 199 -11.21 -14.89 8.18
C THR A 199 -11.71 -13.48 7.90
N VAL A 200 -11.18 -12.81 6.88
CA VAL A 200 -11.71 -11.52 6.38
C VAL A 200 -13.20 -11.63 6.04
N GLY A 201 -13.58 -12.70 5.31
CA GLY A 201 -14.97 -12.94 4.88
C GLY A 201 -16.00 -13.06 6.01
N LYS A 202 -15.57 -13.30 7.25
CA LYS A 202 -16.45 -13.30 8.43
C LYS A 202 -16.85 -11.88 8.87
N SER A 203 -16.05 -10.87 8.52
CA SER A 203 -16.24 -9.47 8.93
C SER A 203 -16.58 -8.57 7.76
N VAL A 204 -16.02 -8.84 6.58
CA VAL A 204 -16.23 -8.07 5.35
C VAL A 204 -16.87 -8.96 4.30
N PRO A 205 -18.08 -8.66 3.81
CA PRO A 205 -18.73 -9.42 2.73
C PRO A 205 -17.98 -9.25 1.40
N LEU A 206 -16.99 -10.11 1.15
CA LEU A 206 -16.03 -9.98 0.03
C LEU A 206 -16.68 -10.07 -1.37
N THR A 207 -17.89 -10.63 -1.48
CA THR A 207 -18.60 -10.79 -2.75
C THR A 207 -19.68 -9.73 -3.00
N GLU A 208 -19.86 -8.77 -2.08
CA GLU A 208 -20.87 -7.72 -2.21
C GLU A 208 -20.36 -6.46 -2.96
N GLY A 209 -19.08 -6.31 -3.17
CA GLY A 209 -18.52 -5.17 -3.92
C GLY A 209 -18.96 -5.20 -5.38
N ALA A 210 -19.60 -4.13 -5.85
CA ALA A 210 -19.93 -3.99 -7.28
C ALA A 210 -18.69 -3.59 -8.11
N THR A 211 -17.74 -2.93 -7.46
CA THR A 211 -16.42 -2.60 -8.03
C THR A 211 -15.33 -3.04 -7.04
N LEU A 212 -14.41 -3.88 -7.50
CA LEU A 212 -13.19 -4.23 -6.76
C LEU A 212 -12.12 -3.18 -7.09
N VAL A 213 -11.56 -2.55 -6.06
CA VAL A 213 -10.52 -1.51 -6.20
C VAL A 213 -9.26 -1.96 -5.47
N GLY A 214 -8.15 -2.00 -6.18
CA GLY A 214 -6.86 -2.40 -5.61
C GLY A 214 -5.87 -1.24 -5.54
N LEU A 215 -5.18 -1.16 -4.42
CA LEU A 215 -4.24 -0.10 -4.08
C LEU A 215 -2.83 -0.62 -3.83
N ALA A 216 -1.93 0.30 -3.71
CA ALA A 216 -0.53 0.15 -3.36
C ALA A 216 0.36 -0.50 -4.41
N GLY A 217 1.65 -0.52 -4.08
CA GLY A 217 2.70 -0.75 -5.05
C GLY A 217 2.78 -2.15 -5.66
N THR A 218 2.19 -3.16 -5.05
CA THR A 218 2.05 -4.48 -5.69
C THR A 218 1.05 -4.41 -6.82
N VAL A 219 -0.12 -3.83 -6.56
CA VAL A 219 -1.22 -3.72 -7.53
C VAL A 219 -0.79 -2.88 -8.73
N THR A 220 -0.21 -1.69 -8.49
CA THR A 220 0.22 -0.78 -9.55
C THR A 220 1.39 -1.35 -10.38
N THR A 221 2.30 -2.12 -9.76
CA THR A 221 3.37 -2.82 -10.49
C THR A 221 2.81 -3.93 -11.37
N VAL A 222 1.89 -4.76 -10.84
CA VAL A 222 1.21 -5.81 -11.64
C VAL A 222 0.44 -5.18 -12.80
N ALA A 223 -0.23 -4.05 -12.57
CA ALA A 223 -0.92 -3.31 -13.63
C ALA A 223 0.05 -2.86 -14.73
N GLY A 224 1.16 -2.23 -14.38
CA GLY A 224 2.15 -1.79 -15.35
C GLY A 224 2.75 -2.95 -16.16
N ILE A 225 2.92 -4.14 -15.56
CA ILE A 225 3.36 -5.36 -16.27
C ILE A 225 2.25 -5.85 -17.21
N ALA A 226 1.02 -5.99 -16.72
CA ALA A 226 -0.11 -6.49 -17.49
C ALA A 226 -0.48 -5.60 -18.68
N LEU A 227 -0.20 -4.30 -18.57
CA LEU A 227 -0.37 -3.29 -19.63
C LEU A 227 0.87 -3.17 -20.54
N GLU A 228 1.92 -3.94 -20.29
CA GLU A 228 3.18 -3.93 -21.06
C GLU A 228 3.81 -2.52 -21.18
N LEU A 229 3.73 -1.73 -20.10
CA LEU A 229 4.23 -0.36 -20.13
C LEU A 229 5.77 -0.31 -20.25
N PRO A 230 6.32 0.60 -21.05
CA PRO A 230 7.76 0.76 -21.25
C PRO A 230 8.49 1.35 -20.03
N GLY A 231 7.76 1.80 -19.01
CA GLY A 231 8.21 2.37 -17.75
C GLY A 231 7.03 2.63 -16.83
N TYR A 232 7.30 2.95 -15.59
CA TYR A 232 6.24 3.26 -14.64
C TYR A 232 5.57 4.58 -15.03
N ASP A 233 4.27 4.54 -15.29
CA ASP A 233 3.45 5.67 -15.72
C ASP A 233 2.15 5.66 -14.90
N SER A 234 2.09 6.54 -13.89
CA SER A 234 0.95 6.63 -12.98
C SER A 234 -0.34 7.04 -13.67
N GLU A 235 -0.28 7.86 -14.73
CA GLU A 235 -1.47 8.29 -15.46
C GLU A 235 -2.11 7.15 -16.25
N GLN A 236 -1.30 6.24 -16.79
CA GLN A 236 -1.80 5.04 -17.47
C GLN A 236 -2.23 3.93 -16.51
N ILE A 237 -1.64 3.88 -15.31
CA ILE A 237 -1.94 2.87 -14.29
C ILE A 237 -3.20 3.23 -13.51
N HIS A 238 -3.36 4.52 -13.18
CA HIS A 238 -4.50 5.00 -12.42
C HIS A 238 -5.80 4.80 -13.20
N HIS A 239 -6.77 4.16 -12.55
CA HIS A 239 -8.04 3.72 -13.14
C HIS A 239 -7.92 2.71 -14.29
N ALA A 240 -6.76 2.10 -14.50
CA ALA A 240 -6.69 0.94 -15.36
C ALA A 240 -7.58 -0.19 -14.84
N VAL A 241 -8.23 -0.91 -15.74
CA VAL A 241 -9.05 -2.08 -15.43
C VAL A 241 -8.32 -3.33 -15.89
N LEU A 242 -7.99 -4.21 -14.96
CA LEU A 242 -7.35 -5.48 -15.24
C LEU A 242 -8.36 -6.62 -15.13
N THR A 243 -8.35 -7.54 -16.07
CA THR A 243 -9.11 -8.79 -15.94
C THR A 243 -8.38 -9.76 -15.02
N VAL A 244 -9.12 -10.70 -14.41
CA VAL A 244 -8.53 -11.75 -13.58
C VAL A 244 -7.54 -12.61 -14.38
N GLU A 245 -7.72 -12.77 -15.69
CA GLU A 245 -6.78 -13.50 -16.53
C GLU A 245 -5.44 -12.77 -16.69
N GLN A 246 -5.46 -11.45 -16.91
CA GLN A 246 -4.24 -10.64 -16.97
C GLN A 246 -3.45 -10.72 -15.66
N VAL A 247 -4.16 -10.63 -14.52
CA VAL A 247 -3.54 -10.78 -13.20
C VAL A 247 -2.98 -12.19 -13.01
N ARG A 248 -3.70 -13.22 -13.46
CA ARG A 248 -3.25 -14.62 -13.37
C ARG A 248 -1.98 -14.88 -14.20
N GLU A 249 -1.96 -14.44 -15.44
CA GLU A 249 -0.80 -14.57 -16.33
C GLU A 249 0.42 -13.85 -15.75
N THR A 250 0.23 -12.63 -15.29
CA THR A 250 1.30 -11.84 -14.64
C THR A 250 1.81 -12.50 -13.37
N ALA A 251 0.91 -12.97 -12.50
CA ALA A 251 1.29 -13.66 -11.27
C ALA A 251 2.06 -14.96 -11.54
N GLN A 252 1.59 -15.76 -12.49
CA GLN A 252 2.29 -16.98 -12.91
C GLN A 252 3.69 -16.67 -13.43
N TRP A 253 3.84 -15.67 -14.29
CA TRP A 253 5.15 -15.28 -14.78
C TRP A 253 6.07 -14.81 -13.62
N LEU A 254 5.59 -13.98 -12.72
CA LEU A 254 6.36 -13.47 -11.56
C LEU A 254 6.80 -14.59 -10.61
N LEU A 255 5.96 -15.59 -10.37
CA LEU A 255 6.27 -16.73 -9.52
C LEU A 255 7.37 -17.65 -10.11
N HIS A 256 7.38 -17.82 -11.45
CA HIS A 256 8.31 -18.72 -12.12
C HIS A 256 9.55 -18.04 -12.71
N SER A 257 9.60 -16.70 -12.71
CA SER A 257 10.77 -15.95 -13.15
C SER A 257 11.84 -15.86 -12.07
N SER A 258 13.09 -15.80 -12.49
CA SER A 258 14.22 -15.52 -11.61
C SER A 258 14.22 -14.06 -11.13
N HIS A 259 14.97 -13.77 -10.05
CA HIS A 259 15.19 -12.40 -9.61
C HIS A 259 15.76 -11.51 -10.74
N ALA A 260 16.72 -12.04 -11.53
CA ALA A 260 17.34 -11.29 -12.61
C ALA A 260 16.32 -10.92 -13.71
N GLU A 261 15.43 -11.84 -14.09
CA GLU A 261 14.37 -11.59 -15.08
C GLU A 261 13.39 -10.54 -14.56
N ARG A 262 12.92 -10.66 -13.32
CA ARG A 262 12.05 -9.64 -12.71
C ARG A 262 12.69 -8.25 -12.65
N ALA A 263 14.00 -8.19 -12.39
CA ALA A 263 14.75 -6.94 -12.33
C ALA A 263 14.87 -6.23 -13.70
N THR A 264 14.65 -6.93 -14.83
CA THR A 264 14.69 -6.33 -16.18
C THR A 264 13.36 -5.69 -16.60
N VAL A 265 12.29 -5.91 -15.83
CA VAL A 265 10.97 -5.38 -16.15
C VAL A 265 10.96 -3.84 -16.03
N PRO A 266 10.58 -3.09 -17.08
CA PRO A 266 10.72 -1.64 -17.10
C PRO A 266 9.98 -0.90 -15.98
N VAL A 267 8.82 -1.42 -15.57
CA VAL A 267 8.00 -0.84 -14.49
C VAL A 267 8.44 -1.28 -13.09
N MET A 268 9.39 -2.22 -12.99
CA MET A 268 9.80 -2.81 -11.72
C MET A 268 10.71 -1.89 -10.93
N HIS A 269 10.21 -1.38 -9.82
CA HIS A 269 11.09 -0.68 -8.88
C HIS A 269 12.10 -1.67 -8.25
N PRO A 270 13.42 -1.35 -8.23
CA PRO A 270 14.44 -2.28 -7.70
C PRO A 270 14.14 -2.81 -6.29
N GLY A 271 13.55 -2.00 -5.44
CA GLY A 271 13.17 -2.40 -4.06
C GLY A 271 11.95 -3.33 -3.95
N ARG A 272 11.30 -3.67 -5.07
CA ARG A 272 10.15 -4.60 -5.11
C ARG A 272 10.47 -5.94 -5.73
N VAL A 273 11.59 -6.10 -6.41
CA VAL A 273 11.98 -7.31 -7.15
C VAL A 273 11.89 -8.57 -6.27
N ASP A 274 12.27 -8.45 -5.00
CA ASP A 274 12.28 -9.57 -4.04
C ASP A 274 10.87 -9.99 -3.60
N VAL A 275 9.94 -9.03 -3.53
CA VAL A 275 8.64 -9.23 -2.86
C VAL A 275 7.44 -9.32 -3.82
N ILE A 276 7.65 -8.93 -5.08
CA ILE A 276 6.55 -8.81 -6.05
C ILE A 276 5.87 -10.13 -6.37
N ALA A 277 6.61 -11.24 -6.39
CA ALA A 277 6.05 -12.56 -6.70
C ALA A 277 5.04 -13.01 -5.64
N ALA A 278 5.36 -12.82 -4.36
CA ALA A 278 4.42 -13.08 -3.26
C ALA A 278 3.22 -12.13 -3.30
N GLY A 279 3.47 -10.84 -3.56
CA GLY A 279 2.40 -9.85 -3.70
C GLY A 279 1.43 -10.17 -4.84
N ALA A 280 1.93 -10.57 -6.00
CA ALA A 280 1.10 -10.97 -7.15
C ALA A 280 0.26 -12.22 -6.86
N LEU A 281 0.78 -13.18 -6.07
CA LEU A 281 0.01 -14.32 -5.60
C LEU A 281 -1.13 -13.87 -4.67
N VAL A 282 -0.86 -12.97 -3.73
CA VAL A 282 -1.91 -12.41 -2.84
C VAL A 282 -2.99 -11.72 -3.67
N LEU A 283 -2.61 -10.89 -4.64
CA LEU A 283 -3.55 -10.21 -5.53
C LEU A 283 -4.44 -11.19 -6.29
N LEU A 284 -3.86 -12.23 -6.87
CA LEU A 284 -4.61 -13.27 -7.60
C LEU A 284 -5.62 -13.97 -6.68
N GLU A 285 -5.20 -14.37 -5.47
CA GLU A 285 -6.08 -15.05 -4.52
C GLU A 285 -7.22 -14.14 -4.03
N ILE A 286 -6.99 -12.84 -3.90
CA ILE A 286 -8.04 -11.86 -3.60
C ILE A 286 -9.08 -11.83 -4.72
N MET A 287 -8.66 -11.73 -5.99
CA MET A 287 -9.60 -11.73 -7.11
C MET A 287 -10.37 -13.04 -7.23
N GLU A 288 -9.71 -14.18 -7.03
CA GLU A 288 -10.37 -15.50 -7.06
C GLU A 288 -11.38 -15.66 -5.90
N CYS A 289 -11.04 -15.19 -4.70
CA CYS A 289 -11.90 -15.28 -3.53
C CYS A 289 -13.12 -14.35 -3.63
N THR A 290 -12.95 -13.14 -4.15
CA THR A 290 -14.04 -12.17 -4.35
C THR A 290 -14.94 -12.55 -5.52
N GLY A 291 -14.46 -13.36 -6.45
CA GLY A 291 -15.15 -13.68 -7.71
C GLY A 291 -15.21 -12.51 -8.70
N ALA A 292 -14.42 -11.46 -8.47
CA ALA A 292 -14.36 -10.29 -9.33
C ALA A 292 -13.70 -10.65 -10.67
N ALA A 293 -14.40 -10.37 -11.78
CA ALA A 293 -13.85 -10.56 -13.12
C ALA A 293 -12.82 -9.48 -13.47
N GLU A 294 -12.96 -8.30 -12.87
CA GLU A 294 -12.16 -7.11 -13.14
C GLU A 294 -11.71 -6.44 -11.84
N LEU A 295 -10.56 -5.79 -11.91
CA LEU A 295 -9.94 -5.00 -10.87
C LEU A 295 -9.72 -3.58 -11.37
N LEU A 296 -10.26 -2.59 -10.68
CA LEU A 296 -9.92 -1.19 -10.88
C LEU A 296 -8.66 -0.86 -10.07
N VAL A 297 -7.64 -0.35 -10.72
CA VAL A 297 -6.38 0.02 -10.08
C VAL A 297 -6.41 1.49 -9.68
N SER A 298 -6.01 1.82 -8.45
CA SER A 298 -5.86 3.21 -8.01
C SER A 298 -4.44 3.51 -7.55
N GLU A 299 -3.93 4.67 -8.00
CA GLU A 299 -2.70 5.28 -7.48
C GLU A 299 -2.97 6.13 -6.22
N HIS A 300 -4.23 6.54 -6.02
CA HIS A 300 -4.67 7.21 -4.81
C HIS A 300 -4.96 6.16 -3.73
N ASP A 301 -4.42 6.39 -2.55
CA ASP A 301 -4.42 5.41 -1.46
C ASP A 301 -4.39 6.08 -0.06
N ILE A 302 -3.83 5.40 0.94
CA ILE A 302 -3.71 5.91 2.30
C ILE A 302 -3.03 7.29 2.35
N LEU A 303 -2.07 7.57 1.46
CA LEU A 303 -1.33 8.83 1.46
C LEU A 303 -2.26 10.02 1.17
N ASP A 304 -3.18 9.85 0.23
CA ASP A 304 -4.22 10.84 -0.10
C ASP A 304 -5.23 10.97 1.03
N GLY A 305 -5.62 9.85 1.65
CA GLY A 305 -6.46 9.84 2.84
C GLY A 305 -5.82 10.55 4.04
N ILE A 306 -4.52 10.39 4.24
CA ILE A 306 -3.77 11.14 5.27
C ILE A 306 -3.83 12.65 4.96
N ALA A 307 -3.59 13.06 3.71
CA ALA A 307 -3.65 14.46 3.32
C ALA A 307 -5.02 15.06 3.64
N TRP A 308 -6.11 14.40 3.27
CA TRP A 308 -7.47 14.84 3.59
C TRP A 308 -7.77 14.91 5.08
N SER A 309 -7.12 14.11 5.89
CA SER A 309 -7.31 14.11 7.35
C SER A 309 -6.68 15.30 8.08
N ILE A 310 -5.90 16.13 7.36
CA ILE A 310 -5.22 17.33 7.89
C ILE A 310 -6.08 18.60 7.64
N ALA A 311 -6.95 18.58 6.63
CA ALA A 311 -7.72 19.71 6.14
C ALA A 311 -8.92 20.08 7.01
#